data_dd946eeb8475437428ae1536fb381428
#
_entry.id   dd946eeb8475437428ae1536fb381428
#
_cell.length_a   1.000
_cell.length_b   1.000
_cell.length_c   1.000
_cell.angle_alpha   90.00
_cell.angle_beta   90.00
_cell.angle_gamma   90.00
#
_symmetry.space_group_name_H-M   'P 1'
#
loop_
_entity.id
_entity.type
_entity.pdbx_description
1 polymer ?
#
loop_
_entity_poly.entity_id
_entity_poly.type
_entity_poly.pdbx_seq_one_letter_code
_entity_poly.pdbx_strand_id
1 'polypeptide(L)'
;MLDGPGKVLLQSKDKISAGNAAGKNHLEGKAAISNKITSCIFQLLQEAGIKTAFTRKCGETAFVAPKCEMIPIEWVCRRIATGSFLKRNPDVKEGYKFYPPKVEMFFKDDAINDPQWSEEQLIAANFCFAGLVIGQTEVDIMSHATHDYF
;
A
#
# COMPACT_ATOMS: atom_id res chain seq x y z
N MET A 1 9.26 -23.27 -8.11
CA MET A 1 10.60 -22.76 -7.77
C MET A 1 10.56 -21.25 -7.74
N LEU A 2 11.22 -20.64 -6.75
CA LEU A 2 11.51 -19.20 -6.76
C LEU A 2 12.56 -18.96 -7.85
N ASP A 3 12.36 -17.97 -8.71
CA ASP A 3 13.18 -17.72 -9.91
C ASP A 3 14.56 -17.07 -9.57
N GLY A 4 15.23 -17.54 -8.53
CA GLY A 4 16.59 -17.09 -8.14
C GLY A 4 16.63 -16.32 -6.81
N PRO A 5 17.84 -15.93 -6.37
CA PRO A 5 18.03 -15.17 -5.13
C PRO A 5 17.38 -13.78 -5.22
N GLY A 6 16.96 -13.25 -4.09
CA GLY A 6 16.34 -11.92 -4.03
C GLY A 6 14.86 -11.88 -4.46
N LYS A 7 14.19 -13.02 -4.56
CA LYS A 7 12.75 -13.12 -4.81
C LYS A 7 12.02 -13.78 -3.66
N VAL A 8 10.76 -13.42 -3.48
CA VAL A 8 9.85 -13.97 -2.47
C VAL A 8 8.56 -14.44 -3.12
N LEU A 9 7.93 -15.45 -2.52
CA LEU A 9 6.59 -15.90 -2.88
C LEU A 9 5.59 -15.29 -1.87
N LEU A 10 4.67 -14.48 -2.37
CA LEU A 10 3.56 -13.96 -1.56
C LEU A 10 2.35 -14.86 -1.75
N GLN A 11 1.91 -15.47 -0.65
CA GLN A 11 0.79 -16.40 -0.60
C GLN A 11 -0.43 -15.73 0.03
N SER A 12 -1.49 -15.51 -0.75
CA SER A 12 -2.78 -15.06 -0.23
C SER A 12 -3.46 -16.18 0.57
N LYS A 13 -4.23 -15.81 1.58
CA LYS A 13 -4.98 -16.74 2.45
C LYS A 13 -6.45 -16.35 2.51
N ASP A 14 -7.31 -17.35 2.71
CA ASP A 14 -8.76 -17.18 2.88
C ASP A 14 -9.15 -16.56 4.24
N LYS A 15 -8.17 -16.30 5.09
CA LYS A 15 -8.40 -15.67 6.38
C LYS A 15 -8.73 -14.19 6.23
N ILE A 16 -9.75 -13.73 6.95
CA ILE A 16 -10.09 -12.32 7.13
C ILE A 16 -9.83 -11.96 8.59
N SER A 17 -9.18 -10.84 8.82
CA SER A 17 -9.11 -10.18 10.13
C SER A 17 -9.77 -8.82 10.02
N ALA A 18 -10.61 -8.48 10.98
CA ALA A 18 -11.25 -7.18 11.11
C ALA A 18 -10.91 -6.57 12.47
N GLY A 19 -10.72 -5.25 12.53
CA GLY A 19 -10.47 -4.53 13.78
C GLY A 19 -9.27 -5.07 14.57
N ASN A 20 -8.05 -4.79 14.15
CA ASN A 20 -6.80 -5.21 14.81
C ASN A 20 -6.74 -6.71 15.17
N ALA A 21 -7.21 -7.57 14.25
CA ALA A 21 -7.23 -9.03 14.40
C ALA A 21 -8.19 -9.58 15.48
N ALA A 22 -9.10 -8.80 16.02
CA ALA A 22 -10.07 -9.25 17.03
C ALA A 22 -11.10 -10.26 16.46
N GLY A 23 -11.36 -10.23 15.14
CA GLY A 23 -12.21 -11.18 14.44
C GLY A 23 -11.42 -11.98 13.40
N LYS A 24 -11.37 -13.30 13.54
CA LYS A 24 -10.75 -14.21 12.57
C LYS A 24 -11.84 -15.04 11.90
N ASN A 25 -12.22 -14.67 10.69
CA ASN A 25 -13.14 -15.43 9.87
C ASN A 25 -12.40 -16.06 8.68
N HIS A 26 -12.96 -17.14 8.16
CA HIS A 26 -12.47 -17.81 6.97
C HIS A 26 -13.50 -17.58 5.84
N LEU A 27 -13.03 -17.09 4.69
CA LEU A 27 -13.85 -16.89 3.49
C LEU A 27 -13.23 -17.67 2.35
N GLU A 28 -13.82 -18.81 2.05
CA GLU A 28 -13.36 -19.68 0.97
C GLU A 28 -13.32 -18.94 -0.37
N GLY A 29 -12.22 -19.10 -1.11
CA GLY A 29 -12.01 -18.48 -2.41
C GLY A 29 -11.50 -17.04 -2.37
N LYS A 30 -11.48 -16.37 -1.20
CA LYS A 30 -10.94 -15.01 -1.08
C LYS A 30 -9.49 -14.93 -1.57
N ALA A 31 -8.65 -15.91 -1.24
CA ALA A 31 -7.24 -15.93 -1.63
C ALA A 31 -7.06 -15.91 -3.16
N ALA A 32 -7.85 -16.72 -3.87
CA ALA A 32 -7.79 -16.78 -5.34
C ALA A 32 -8.27 -15.48 -5.98
N ILE A 33 -9.38 -14.92 -5.51
CA ILE A 33 -9.92 -13.63 -5.99
C ILE A 33 -8.93 -12.50 -5.73
N SER A 34 -8.42 -12.39 -4.49
CA SER A 34 -7.45 -11.36 -4.11
C SER A 34 -6.18 -11.44 -4.96
N ASN A 35 -5.62 -12.63 -5.12
CA ASN A 35 -4.42 -12.84 -5.93
C ASN A 35 -4.65 -12.51 -7.41
N LYS A 36 -5.82 -12.86 -7.95
CA LYS A 36 -6.18 -12.54 -9.34
C LYS A 36 -6.27 -11.03 -9.55
N ILE A 37 -7.00 -10.31 -8.67
CA ILE A 37 -7.14 -8.85 -8.74
C ILE A 37 -5.75 -8.20 -8.63
N THR A 38 -4.95 -8.54 -7.62
CA THR A 38 -3.61 -8.01 -7.41
C THR A 38 -2.72 -8.22 -8.64
N SER A 39 -2.72 -9.43 -9.20
CA SER A 39 -1.92 -9.73 -10.40
C SER A 39 -2.34 -8.91 -11.62
N CYS A 40 -3.66 -8.76 -11.85
CA CYS A 40 -4.18 -7.96 -12.95
C CYS A 40 -3.81 -6.48 -12.81
N ILE A 41 -3.92 -5.93 -11.59
CA ILE A 41 -3.56 -4.52 -11.32
C ILE A 41 -2.07 -4.30 -11.55
N PHE A 42 -1.21 -5.16 -11.01
CA PHE A 42 0.23 -5.03 -11.24
C PHE A 42 0.61 -5.13 -12.72
N GLN A 43 -0.01 -6.03 -13.48
CA GLN A 43 0.22 -6.12 -14.92
C GLN A 43 -0.21 -4.84 -15.65
N LEU A 44 -1.40 -4.31 -15.32
CA LEU A 44 -1.88 -3.04 -15.88
C LEU A 44 -0.91 -1.88 -15.61
N LEU A 45 -0.42 -1.77 -14.37
CA LEU A 45 0.55 -0.76 -14.00
C LEU A 45 1.88 -0.91 -14.78
N GLN A 46 2.36 -2.14 -14.95
CA GLN A 46 3.57 -2.41 -15.74
C GLN A 46 3.38 -2.09 -17.22
N GLU A 47 2.22 -2.40 -17.80
CA GLU A 47 1.85 -2.02 -19.18
C GLU A 47 1.78 -0.50 -19.35
N ALA A 48 1.40 0.23 -18.31
CA ALA A 48 1.45 1.69 -18.26
C ALA A 48 2.86 2.27 -18.04
N GLY A 49 3.90 1.43 -17.97
CA GLY A 49 5.29 1.86 -17.76
C GLY A 49 5.69 2.07 -16.30
N ILE A 50 4.82 1.71 -15.35
CA ILE A 50 5.03 1.88 -13.92
C ILE A 50 5.83 0.69 -13.37
N LYS A 51 6.93 0.98 -12.67
CA LYS A 51 7.71 -0.07 -11.99
C LYS A 51 6.97 -0.57 -10.76
N THR A 52 6.79 -1.88 -10.66
CA THR A 52 6.12 -2.53 -9.53
C THR A 52 6.97 -3.65 -8.94
N ALA A 53 6.74 -3.97 -7.67
CA ALA A 53 7.32 -5.13 -7.01
C ALA A 53 6.52 -6.41 -7.33
N PHE A 54 6.34 -6.71 -8.61
CA PHE A 54 5.63 -7.90 -9.10
C PHE A 54 6.41 -8.53 -10.24
N THR A 55 6.63 -9.84 -10.18
CA THR A 55 7.28 -10.57 -11.26
C THR A 55 6.27 -11.35 -12.09
N ARG A 56 5.49 -12.21 -11.47
CA ARG A 56 4.48 -13.02 -12.14
C ARG A 56 3.54 -13.70 -11.15
N LYS A 57 2.34 -14.03 -11.60
CA LYS A 57 1.41 -14.91 -10.88
C LYS A 57 2.01 -16.32 -10.76
N CYS A 58 1.80 -16.97 -9.60
CA CYS A 58 2.25 -18.32 -9.30
C CYS A 58 1.08 -19.15 -8.71
N GLY A 59 0.42 -19.92 -9.57
CA GLY A 59 -0.81 -20.62 -9.18
C GLY A 59 -1.98 -19.63 -8.96
N GLU A 60 -3.03 -20.10 -8.27
CA GLU A 60 -4.25 -19.30 -8.10
C GLU A 60 -4.16 -18.30 -6.94
N THR A 61 -3.38 -18.62 -5.92
CA THR A 61 -3.39 -17.89 -4.64
C THR A 61 -2.06 -17.21 -4.30
N ALA A 62 -1.08 -17.24 -5.21
CA ALA A 62 0.25 -16.67 -4.94
C ALA A 62 0.83 -15.92 -6.15
N PHE A 63 1.79 -15.05 -5.89
CA PHE A 63 2.62 -14.41 -6.89
C PHE A 63 4.07 -14.28 -6.42
N VAL A 64 4.99 -14.17 -7.38
CA VAL A 64 6.42 -13.95 -7.13
C VAL A 64 6.72 -12.46 -7.24
N ALA A 65 7.50 -11.94 -6.30
CA ALA A 65 7.92 -10.55 -6.24
C ALA A 65 9.42 -10.44 -5.90
N PRO A 66 10.09 -9.35 -6.26
CA PRO A 66 11.38 -9.00 -5.68
C PRO A 66 11.27 -8.88 -4.16
N LYS A 67 12.29 -9.31 -3.43
CA LYS A 67 12.40 -9.02 -2.00
C LYS A 67 12.77 -7.54 -1.83
N CYS A 68 11.86 -6.77 -1.25
CA CYS A 68 12.04 -5.34 -1.00
C CYS A 68 12.24 -5.08 0.49
N GLU A 69 13.01 -4.06 0.82
CA GLU A 69 12.95 -3.42 2.14
C GLU A 69 11.79 -2.41 2.12
N MET A 70 10.84 -2.61 3.02
CA MET A 70 9.63 -1.80 3.05
C MET A 70 9.83 -0.55 3.90
N ILE A 71 9.58 0.62 3.32
CA ILE A 71 9.42 1.85 4.07
C ILE A 71 8.11 1.72 4.87
N PRO A 72 8.09 1.94 6.19
CA PRO A 72 6.89 1.72 7.00
C PRO A 72 5.88 2.87 6.88
N ILE A 73 5.61 3.32 5.66
CA ILE A 73 4.66 4.37 5.34
C ILE A 73 3.66 3.86 4.30
N GLU A 74 2.39 4.01 4.60
CA GLU A 74 1.30 3.82 3.66
C GLU A 74 0.96 5.16 3.01
N TRP A 75 1.05 5.22 1.69
CA TRP A 75 0.66 6.36 0.88
C TRP A 75 -0.77 6.16 0.38
N VAL A 76 -1.65 7.10 0.67
CA VAL A 76 -3.07 7.02 0.34
C VAL A 76 -3.48 8.21 -0.50
N CYS A 77 -3.94 7.95 -1.73
CA CYS A 77 -4.55 8.97 -2.59
C CYS A 77 -6.08 8.89 -2.48
N ARG A 78 -6.73 10.02 -2.19
CA ARG A 78 -8.19 10.12 -2.05
C ARG A 78 -8.77 11.07 -3.07
N ARG A 79 -9.69 10.55 -3.87
CA ARG A 79 -10.53 11.37 -4.75
C ARG A 79 -11.83 11.81 -4.09
N ILE A 80 -12.32 11.05 -3.12
CA ILE A 80 -13.61 11.25 -2.47
C ILE A 80 -13.44 11.11 -0.95
N ALA A 81 -14.04 12.01 -0.18
CA ALA A 81 -14.11 11.93 1.27
C ALA A 81 -15.05 10.79 1.69
N THR A 82 -14.48 9.73 2.28
CA THR A 82 -15.23 8.57 2.79
C THR A 82 -14.42 7.81 3.84
N GLY A 83 -15.06 6.87 4.53
CA GLY A 83 -14.41 5.92 5.43
C GLY A 83 -13.63 6.56 6.58
N SER A 84 -12.38 6.13 6.78
CA SER A 84 -11.52 6.59 7.87
C SER A 84 -11.18 8.08 7.80
N PHE A 85 -11.22 8.69 6.61
CA PHE A 85 -11.04 10.13 6.46
C PHE A 85 -12.10 10.92 7.22
N LEU A 86 -13.39 10.55 7.09
CA LEU A 86 -14.50 11.24 7.75
C LEU A 86 -14.45 11.09 9.27
N LYS A 87 -13.94 9.96 9.77
CA LYS A 87 -13.76 9.77 11.23
C LYS A 87 -12.76 10.78 11.82
N ARG A 88 -11.77 11.19 11.06
CA ARG A 88 -10.78 12.19 11.46
C ARG A 88 -11.20 13.63 11.13
N ASN A 89 -12.16 13.79 10.19
CA ASN A 89 -12.61 15.08 9.69
C ASN A 89 -14.15 15.10 9.66
N PRO A 90 -14.82 15.14 10.82
CA PRO A 90 -16.29 15.01 10.92
C PRO A 90 -17.06 16.15 10.25
N ASP A 91 -16.43 17.32 10.09
CA ASP A 91 -17.04 18.49 9.46
C ASP A 91 -17.03 18.43 7.92
N VAL A 92 -16.35 17.44 7.33
CA VAL A 92 -16.33 17.26 5.88
C VAL A 92 -17.49 16.38 5.45
N LYS A 93 -18.26 16.86 4.46
CA LYS A 93 -19.39 16.11 3.92
C LYS A 93 -18.93 14.84 3.23
N GLU A 94 -19.59 13.71 3.51
CA GLU A 94 -19.38 12.47 2.78
C GLU A 94 -19.60 12.66 1.27
N GLY A 95 -18.73 12.08 0.47
CA GLY A 95 -18.78 12.21 -0.98
C GLY A 95 -18.16 13.52 -1.52
N TYR A 96 -17.59 14.38 -0.66
CA TYR A 96 -16.83 15.54 -1.14
C TYR A 96 -15.69 15.09 -2.06
N LYS A 97 -15.57 15.72 -3.23
CA LYS A 97 -14.54 15.41 -4.22
C LYS A 97 -13.33 16.31 -4.04
N PHE A 98 -12.18 15.70 -3.85
CA PHE A 98 -10.91 16.44 -3.80
C PHE A 98 -10.40 16.73 -5.21
N TYR A 99 -9.99 17.97 -5.46
CA TYR A 99 -9.35 18.39 -6.70
C TYR A 99 -8.27 19.43 -6.39
N PRO A 100 -6.99 19.12 -6.58
CA PRO A 100 -6.45 17.79 -6.96
C PRO A 100 -6.76 16.70 -5.91
N PRO A 101 -6.55 15.41 -6.24
CA PRO A 101 -6.69 14.33 -5.27
C PRO A 101 -5.81 14.57 -4.03
N LYS A 102 -6.32 14.21 -2.86
CA LYS A 102 -5.60 14.38 -1.59
C LYS A 102 -4.69 13.21 -1.32
N VAL A 103 -3.39 13.47 -1.15
CA VAL A 103 -2.42 12.47 -0.66
C VAL A 103 -2.30 12.56 0.85
N GLU A 104 -2.27 11.44 1.52
CA GLU A 104 -2.06 11.28 2.96
C GLU A 104 -1.01 10.20 3.21
N MET A 105 -0.28 10.32 4.31
CA MET A 105 0.71 9.34 4.76
C MET A 105 0.32 8.80 6.12
N PHE A 106 0.51 7.48 6.32
CA PHE A 106 0.24 6.81 7.59
C PHE A 106 1.46 5.97 7.96
N PHE A 107 1.95 6.16 9.17
CA PHE A 107 3.02 5.32 9.69
C PHE A 107 2.47 3.96 10.06
N LYS A 108 3.08 2.89 9.55
CA LYS A 108 2.65 1.51 9.76
C LYS A 108 3.12 0.99 11.11
N ASP A 109 2.28 1.17 12.10
CA ASP A 109 2.44 0.63 13.45
C ASP A 109 1.09 0.22 14.02
N ASP A 110 0.77 -1.06 13.93
CA ASP A 110 -0.50 -1.63 14.41
C ASP A 110 -0.74 -1.38 15.92
N ALA A 111 0.33 -1.20 16.71
CA ALA A 111 0.22 -0.95 18.15
C ALA A 111 -0.40 0.41 18.48
N ILE A 112 -0.24 1.38 17.58
CA ILE A 112 -0.77 2.74 17.72
C ILE A 112 -1.78 3.10 16.63
N ASN A 113 -2.36 2.08 15.96
CA ASN A 113 -3.39 2.22 14.92
C ASN A 113 -2.98 3.07 13.72
N ASP A 114 -1.77 2.87 13.21
CA ASP A 114 -1.26 3.50 11.98
C ASP A 114 -1.56 5.02 11.94
N PRO A 115 -0.91 5.84 12.78
CA PRO A 115 -1.19 7.26 12.85
C PRO A 115 -0.87 7.99 11.56
N GLN A 116 -1.64 9.03 11.25
CA GLN A 116 -1.34 9.92 10.15
C GLN A 116 -0.06 10.71 10.46
N TRP A 117 0.86 10.79 9.49
CA TRP A 117 2.10 11.55 9.57
C TRP A 117 2.10 12.71 8.57
N SER A 118 2.80 13.78 8.92
CA SER A 118 3.17 14.83 7.98
C SER A 118 4.50 14.52 7.28
N GLU A 119 4.82 15.26 6.22
CA GLU A 119 6.11 15.16 5.54
C GLU A 119 7.28 15.45 6.48
N GLU A 120 7.14 16.46 7.34
CA GLU A 120 8.17 16.86 8.30
C GLU A 120 8.44 15.73 9.30
N GLN A 121 7.40 15.00 9.73
CA GLN A 121 7.55 13.85 10.62
C GLN A 121 8.31 12.72 9.92
N LEU A 122 7.98 12.44 8.65
CA LEU A 122 8.66 11.41 7.87
C LEU A 122 10.13 11.75 7.64
N ILE A 123 10.44 12.98 7.28
CA ILE A 123 11.81 13.45 7.07
C ILE A 123 12.59 13.43 8.40
N ALA A 124 11.99 13.92 9.49
CA ALA A 124 12.61 13.93 10.82
C ALA A 124 12.91 12.53 11.37
N ALA A 125 12.14 11.51 10.97
CA ALA A 125 12.38 10.14 11.34
C ALA A 125 13.68 9.56 10.76
N ASN A 126 14.23 10.20 9.71
CA ASN A 126 15.52 9.88 9.12
C ASN A 126 15.69 8.39 8.78
N PHE A 127 14.66 7.77 8.24
CA PHE A 127 14.71 6.36 7.85
C PHE A 127 15.79 6.10 6.80
N CYS A 128 16.50 4.98 6.95
CA CYS A 128 17.50 4.55 5.99
C CYS A 128 17.15 3.13 5.51
N PHE A 129 16.94 2.97 4.20
CA PHE A 129 16.63 1.72 3.55
C PHE A 129 17.59 1.48 2.37
N ALA A 130 18.20 0.30 2.32
CA ALA A 130 19.18 -0.04 1.27
C ALA A 130 20.30 1.02 1.10
N GLY A 131 20.69 1.71 2.18
CA GLY A 131 21.69 2.76 2.17
C GLY A 131 21.19 4.14 1.69
N LEU A 132 19.91 4.27 1.36
CA LEU A 132 19.26 5.54 1.00
C LEU A 132 18.55 6.13 2.22
N VAL A 133 18.87 7.36 2.57
CA VAL A 133 18.15 8.12 3.62
C VAL A 133 16.93 8.77 2.99
N ILE A 134 15.78 8.61 3.63
CA ILE A 134 14.52 9.22 3.18
C ILE A 134 14.51 10.69 3.59
N GLY A 135 14.76 11.56 2.61
CA GLY A 135 14.70 13.00 2.73
C GLY A 135 13.58 13.60 1.87
N GLN A 136 13.62 14.92 1.67
CA GLN A 136 12.60 15.64 0.90
C GLN A 136 12.47 15.09 -0.52
N THR A 137 13.58 14.80 -1.20
CA THR A 137 13.57 14.30 -2.58
C THR A 137 12.81 12.97 -2.70
N GLU A 138 13.03 12.04 -1.77
CA GLU A 138 12.37 10.73 -1.75
C GLU A 138 10.89 10.88 -1.44
N VAL A 139 10.53 11.77 -0.51
CA VAL A 139 9.13 12.10 -0.17
C VAL A 139 8.42 12.69 -1.39
N ASP A 140 9.03 13.65 -2.08
CA ASP A 140 8.47 14.25 -3.31
C ASP A 140 8.24 13.21 -4.40
N ILE A 141 9.21 12.32 -4.65
CA ILE A 141 9.08 11.24 -5.63
C ILE A 141 7.91 10.31 -5.27
N MET A 142 7.79 9.88 -4.03
CA MET A 142 6.72 8.99 -3.58
C MET A 142 5.36 9.67 -3.62
N SER A 143 5.29 10.95 -3.26
CA SER A 143 4.06 11.74 -3.33
C SER A 143 3.57 11.91 -4.76
N HIS A 144 4.45 12.30 -5.68
CA HIS A 144 4.13 12.42 -7.10
C HIS A 144 3.70 11.08 -7.70
N ALA A 145 4.45 10.01 -7.46
CA ALA A 145 4.08 8.69 -7.91
C ALA A 145 2.68 8.29 -7.42
N THR A 146 2.38 8.52 -6.14
CA THR A 146 1.06 8.22 -5.57
C THR A 146 -0.05 9.04 -6.21
N HIS A 147 0.21 10.30 -6.56
CA HIS A 147 -0.74 11.18 -7.23
C HIS A 147 -0.99 10.76 -8.68
N ASP A 148 0.08 10.39 -9.41
CA ASP A 148 0.03 10.07 -10.84
C ASP A 148 -0.65 8.73 -11.13
N TYR A 149 -0.71 7.82 -10.15
CA TYR A 149 -1.37 6.51 -10.29
C TYR A 149 -2.89 6.56 -10.10
N PHE A 150 -3.45 7.69 -9.63
CA PHE A 150 -4.85 7.87 -9.32
C PHE A 150 -5.46 9.13 -9.92
#